data_7dfefbbdb2d03ecf83a8add9eb998d05
#
_entry.id   7dfefbbdb2d03ecf83a8add9eb998d05
#
_cell.length_a   1.000
_cell.length_b   1.000
_cell.length_c   1.000
_cell.angle_alpha   90.00
_cell.angle_beta   90.00
_cell.angle_gamma   90.00
#
_symmetry.space_group_name_H-M   'P 1'
#
loop_
_entity.id
_entity.type
_entity.pdbx_description
1 polymer ?
#
loop_
_entity_poly.entity_id
_entity_poly.type
_entity_poly.pdbx_seq_one_letter_code
_entity_poly.pdbx_strand_id
1 'polypeptide(L)'
;MTESVVLRRKAFRLPRHPASVGEARHRTGGHLASWGHPPRSAIREETVLLVSELAADTVVHGPRDEPDFEVAVTVLAHGSCLVEVSDGIPDEAVLPTPDPDQSPGVPSPTTPPDTLLPGHARTVVTAVAEAWGVRDRGRYGKTVWALATVAP
;
A
#
# COMPACT_ATOMS: atom_id res chain seq x y z
N MET A 1 -14.68 -15.38 13.94
CA MET A 1 -13.70 -14.36 13.60
C MET A 1 -12.82 -14.87 12.48
N THR A 2 -12.71 -14.11 11.46
CA THR A 2 -11.90 -14.50 10.33
C THR A 2 -10.59 -13.72 10.34
N GLU A 3 -9.51 -14.43 10.51
CA GLU A 3 -8.21 -13.85 10.24
C GLU A 3 -8.04 -13.70 8.74
N SER A 4 -7.48 -12.58 8.31
CA SER A 4 -7.16 -12.36 6.92
C SER A 4 -5.93 -13.17 6.56
N VAL A 5 -6.11 -14.20 5.74
CA VAL A 5 -5.00 -15.04 5.27
C VAL A 5 -4.42 -14.42 4.02
N VAL A 6 -3.11 -14.27 3.98
CA VAL A 6 -2.37 -13.78 2.83
C VAL A 6 -2.24 -14.90 1.81
N LEU A 7 -2.76 -14.70 0.61
CA LEU A 7 -2.62 -15.66 -0.50
C LEU A 7 -1.43 -15.33 -1.39
N ARG A 8 -1.23 -14.06 -1.68
CA ARG A 8 -0.17 -13.58 -2.57
C ARG A 8 0.34 -12.26 -2.04
N ARG A 9 1.62 -12.04 -2.14
CA ARG A 9 2.22 -10.75 -1.80
C ARG A 9 3.40 -10.50 -2.72
N LYS A 10 3.51 -9.27 -3.20
CA LYS A 10 4.68 -8.84 -3.95
C LYS A 10 5.08 -7.44 -3.48
N ALA A 11 6.35 -7.28 -3.17
CA ALA A 11 6.93 -6.00 -2.81
C ALA A 11 8.05 -5.65 -3.79
N PHE A 12 8.16 -4.39 -4.13
CA PHE A 12 9.22 -3.91 -5.01
C PHE A 12 9.57 -2.47 -4.66
N ARG A 13 10.83 -2.10 -4.94
CA ARG A 13 11.31 -0.75 -4.68
C ARG A 13 11.50 0.00 -5.99
N LEU A 14 11.20 1.29 -5.95
CA LEU A 14 11.34 2.19 -7.08
C LEU A 14 12.05 3.47 -6.64
N PRO A 15 12.80 4.12 -7.57
CA PRO A 15 13.38 5.41 -7.25
C PRO A 15 12.31 6.47 -7.01
N ARG A 16 12.60 7.41 -6.15
CA ARG A 16 11.69 8.50 -5.85
C ARG A 16 11.73 9.54 -6.98
N HIS A 17 10.99 9.25 -8.02
CA HIS A 17 10.93 10.05 -9.24
C HIS A 17 9.51 10.00 -9.81
N PRO A 18 9.00 11.08 -10.43
CA PRO A 18 7.65 11.08 -10.99
C PRO A 18 7.36 9.94 -11.95
N ALA A 19 8.35 9.50 -12.73
CA ALA A 19 8.18 8.37 -13.66
C ALA A 19 7.88 7.05 -12.93
N SER A 20 8.24 6.93 -11.66
CA SER A 20 8.01 5.72 -10.89
C SER A 20 6.55 5.48 -10.57
N VAL A 21 5.71 6.51 -10.63
CA VAL A 21 4.26 6.37 -10.41
C VAL A 21 3.66 5.47 -11.50
N GLY A 22 3.99 5.73 -12.76
CA GLY A 22 3.55 4.89 -13.88
C GLY A 22 4.10 3.47 -13.79
N GLU A 23 5.38 3.33 -13.40
CA GLU A 23 6.01 2.02 -13.21
C GLU A 23 5.33 1.24 -12.09
N ALA A 24 4.98 1.91 -10.98
CA ALA A 24 4.27 1.26 -9.88
C ALA A 24 2.91 0.72 -10.34
N ARG A 25 2.17 1.51 -11.12
CA ARG A 25 0.89 1.06 -11.68
C ARG A 25 1.07 -0.14 -12.60
N HIS A 26 2.06 -0.08 -13.48
CA HIS A 26 2.31 -1.14 -14.45
C HIS A 26 2.67 -2.46 -13.74
N ARG A 27 3.58 -2.41 -12.79
CA ARG A 27 4.00 -3.61 -12.04
C ARG A 27 2.85 -4.18 -11.22
N THR A 28 2.09 -3.33 -10.54
CA THR A 28 0.92 -3.77 -9.76
C THR A 28 -0.09 -4.47 -10.66
N GLY A 29 -0.43 -3.84 -11.79
CA GLY A 29 -1.36 -4.45 -12.75
C GLY A 29 -0.87 -5.78 -13.26
N GLY A 30 0.43 -5.89 -13.55
CA GLY A 30 1.06 -7.14 -13.99
C GLY A 30 0.98 -8.26 -12.95
N HIS A 31 1.27 -7.93 -11.69
CA HIS A 31 1.16 -8.92 -10.61
C HIS A 31 -0.28 -9.39 -10.43
N LEU A 32 -1.25 -8.46 -10.40
CA LEU A 32 -2.66 -8.82 -10.27
C LEU A 32 -3.13 -9.67 -11.43
N ALA A 33 -2.69 -9.36 -12.66
CA ALA A 33 -3.01 -10.18 -13.83
C ALA A 33 -2.45 -11.58 -13.69
N SER A 34 -1.20 -11.71 -13.25
CA SER A 34 -0.56 -13.01 -13.05
C SER A 34 -1.24 -13.83 -11.96
N TRP A 35 -1.93 -13.18 -11.05
CA TRP A 35 -2.68 -13.83 -9.97
C TRP A 35 -4.16 -14.07 -10.32
N GLY A 36 -4.55 -13.83 -11.57
CA GLY A 36 -5.88 -14.14 -12.07
C GLY A 36 -6.89 -13.00 -12.03
N HIS A 37 -6.48 -11.77 -11.73
CA HIS A 37 -7.38 -10.61 -11.73
C HIS A 37 -7.43 -10.00 -13.14
N PRO A 38 -8.58 -10.06 -13.82
CA PRO A 38 -8.68 -9.52 -15.18
C PRO A 38 -8.57 -7.99 -15.21
N PRO A 39 -8.12 -7.41 -16.35
CA PRO A 39 -7.86 -5.97 -16.46
C PRO A 39 -9.04 -5.06 -16.11
N ARG A 40 -10.26 -5.54 -16.29
CA ARG A 40 -11.48 -4.75 -16.05
C ARG A 40 -12.18 -5.09 -14.74
N SER A 41 -11.57 -5.91 -13.90
CA SER A 41 -12.17 -6.16 -12.59
C SER A 41 -12.09 -4.90 -11.73
N ALA A 42 -13.15 -4.62 -10.99
CA ALA A 42 -13.20 -3.47 -10.11
C ALA A 42 -12.06 -3.49 -9.09
N ILE A 43 -11.80 -4.66 -8.51
CA ILE A 43 -10.74 -4.80 -7.50
C ILE A 43 -9.36 -4.47 -8.07
N ARG A 44 -9.07 -4.87 -9.30
CA ARG A 44 -7.79 -4.55 -9.94
C ARG A 44 -7.69 -3.05 -10.23
N GLU A 45 -8.74 -2.45 -10.78
CA GLU A 45 -8.74 -1.02 -11.09
C GLU A 45 -8.59 -0.19 -9.84
N GLU A 46 -9.30 -0.52 -8.78
CA GLU A 46 -9.20 0.18 -7.50
C GLU A 46 -7.82 0.02 -6.87
N THR A 47 -7.27 -1.18 -6.89
CA THR A 47 -5.94 -1.45 -6.34
C THR A 47 -4.86 -0.65 -7.08
N VAL A 48 -4.91 -0.64 -8.41
CA VAL A 48 -3.97 0.12 -9.23
C VAL A 48 -4.11 1.62 -8.95
N LEU A 49 -5.33 2.12 -8.83
CA LEU A 49 -5.58 3.52 -8.50
C LEU A 49 -5.00 3.89 -7.13
N LEU A 50 -5.21 3.05 -6.12
CA LEU A 50 -4.65 3.29 -4.79
C LEU A 50 -3.13 3.32 -4.81
N VAL A 51 -2.49 2.39 -5.52
CA VAL A 51 -1.04 2.40 -5.70
C VAL A 51 -0.59 3.70 -6.33
N SER A 52 -1.27 4.14 -7.39
CA SER A 52 -0.93 5.38 -8.10
C SER A 52 -0.98 6.61 -7.18
N GLU A 53 -2.05 6.73 -6.40
CA GLU A 53 -2.23 7.89 -5.53
C GLU A 53 -1.23 7.89 -4.37
N LEU A 54 -0.99 6.74 -3.75
CA LEU A 54 -0.05 6.66 -2.65
C LEU A 54 1.40 6.84 -3.13
N ALA A 55 1.75 6.28 -4.28
CA ALA A 55 3.08 6.46 -4.86
C ALA A 55 3.32 7.93 -5.24
N ALA A 56 2.33 8.58 -5.86
CA ALA A 56 2.44 10.00 -6.22
C ALA A 56 2.64 10.86 -4.99
N ASP A 57 1.90 10.60 -3.93
CA ASP A 57 2.04 11.33 -2.67
C ASP A 57 3.45 11.17 -2.08
N THR A 58 3.97 9.96 -2.08
CA THR A 58 5.32 9.68 -1.57
C THR A 58 6.39 10.37 -2.41
N VAL A 59 6.26 10.37 -3.74
CA VAL A 59 7.20 11.06 -4.62
C VAL A 59 7.23 12.56 -4.36
N VAL A 60 6.06 13.17 -4.15
CA VAL A 60 5.97 14.63 -3.96
C VAL A 60 6.30 15.04 -2.54
N HIS A 61 5.79 14.33 -1.55
CA HIS A 61 5.82 14.74 -0.15
C HIS A 61 6.71 13.89 0.75
N GLY A 62 7.29 12.83 0.23
CA GLY A 62 8.18 11.97 1.01
C GLY A 62 9.49 12.67 1.39
N PRO A 63 10.27 12.06 2.30
CA PRO A 63 11.54 12.62 2.73
C PRO A 63 12.50 12.81 1.56
N ARG A 64 13.08 14.00 1.45
CA ARG A 64 13.95 14.34 0.32
C ARG A 64 15.27 13.58 0.29
N ASP A 65 15.71 13.11 1.44
CA ASP A 65 16.95 12.36 1.59
C ASP A 65 16.77 10.86 1.32
N GLU A 66 15.54 10.40 1.11
CA GLU A 66 15.27 9.01 0.78
C GLU A 66 15.26 8.82 -0.73
N PRO A 67 16.19 7.99 -1.26
CA PRO A 67 16.28 7.81 -2.72
C PRO A 67 15.19 6.93 -3.31
N ASP A 68 14.60 6.05 -2.50
CA ASP A 68 13.67 5.02 -2.96
C ASP A 68 12.42 4.99 -2.08
N PHE A 69 11.39 4.31 -2.60
CA PHE A 69 10.24 3.91 -1.80
C PHE A 69 9.85 2.48 -2.17
N GLU A 70 9.08 1.84 -1.30
CA GLU A 70 8.62 0.47 -1.51
C GLU A 70 7.11 0.44 -1.74
N VAL A 71 6.69 -0.37 -2.70
CA VAL A 71 5.28 -0.68 -2.92
C VAL A 71 5.09 -2.16 -2.62
N ALA A 72 4.10 -2.49 -1.80
CA ALA A 72 3.71 -3.87 -1.55
C ALA A 72 2.21 -4.04 -1.83
N VAL A 73 1.88 -5.09 -2.54
CA VAL A 73 0.49 -5.45 -2.84
C VAL A 73 0.26 -6.85 -2.31
N THR A 74 -0.77 -6.99 -1.49
CA THR A 74 -1.11 -8.24 -0.83
C THR A 74 -2.54 -8.61 -1.18
N VAL A 75 -2.76 -9.82 -1.68
CA VAL A 75 -4.10 -10.37 -1.91
C VAL A 75 -4.45 -11.25 -0.72
N LEU A 76 -5.59 -10.97 -0.12
CA LEU A 76 -6.09 -11.70 1.04
C LEU A 76 -7.08 -12.78 0.62
N ALA A 77 -7.30 -13.77 1.50
CA ALA A 77 -8.09 -14.96 1.18
C ALA A 77 -9.52 -14.67 0.70
N HIS A 78 -10.10 -13.57 1.16
CA HIS A 78 -11.46 -13.18 0.76
C HIS A 78 -11.51 -12.26 -0.47
N GLY A 79 -10.36 -12.07 -1.13
CA GLY A 79 -10.31 -11.31 -2.38
C GLY A 79 -9.94 -9.85 -2.25
N SER A 80 -9.84 -9.32 -1.04
CA SER A 80 -9.40 -7.94 -0.82
C SER A 80 -7.93 -7.78 -1.15
N CYS A 81 -7.55 -6.58 -1.56
CA CYS A 81 -6.14 -6.24 -1.82
C CYS A 81 -5.68 -5.15 -0.87
N LEU A 82 -4.58 -5.40 -0.18
CA LEU A 82 -3.94 -4.41 0.67
C LEU A 82 -2.78 -3.79 -0.10
N VAL A 83 -2.79 -2.47 -0.19
CA VAL A 83 -1.71 -1.69 -0.79
C VAL A 83 -0.93 -1.02 0.34
N GLU A 84 0.38 -1.14 0.31
CA GLU A 84 1.27 -0.47 1.26
C GLU A 84 2.36 0.25 0.49
N VAL A 85 2.54 1.53 0.78
CA VAL A 85 3.63 2.32 0.20
C VAL A 85 4.46 2.87 1.34
N SER A 86 5.73 2.50 1.36
CA SER A 86 6.64 2.80 2.47
C SER A 86 7.81 3.62 1.98
N ASP A 87 8.12 4.70 2.70
CA ASP A 87 9.39 5.40 2.54
C ASP A 87 10.39 4.86 3.57
N GLY A 88 11.65 5.24 3.42
CA GLY A 88 12.68 4.87 4.38
C GLY A 88 13.23 3.47 4.19
N ILE A 89 13.60 2.83 5.28
CA ILE A 89 14.26 1.53 5.29
C ILE A 89 13.25 0.42 4.97
N PRO A 90 13.59 -0.54 4.08
CA PRO A 90 12.72 -1.66 3.79
C PRO A 90 12.32 -2.44 5.04
N ASP A 91 11.09 -2.97 5.06
CA ASP A 91 10.59 -3.74 6.19
C ASP A 91 11.48 -4.96 6.51
N GLU A 92 12.06 -5.58 5.49
CA GLU A 92 12.95 -6.73 5.70
C GLU A 92 14.23 -6.37 6.45
N ALA A 93 14.65 -5.11 6.39
CA ALA A 93 15.83 -4.65 7.10
C ALA A 93 15.53 -4.26 8.54
N VAL A 94 14.27 -4.10 8.87
CA VAL A 94 13.81 -3.86 10.24
C VAL A 94 13.44 -5.20 10.83
N LEU A 95 14.20 -5.65 11.84
CA LEU A 95 13.88 -6.91 12.49
C LEU A 95 12.49 -6.82 13.12
N PRO A 96 11.53 -7.60 12.64
CA PRO A 96 10.21 -7.55 13.22
C PRO A 96 10.26 -8.11 14.64
N THR A 97 9.79 -7.32 15.58
CA THR A 97 9.43 -7.88 16.88
C THR A 97 8.02 -8.44 16.67
N PRO A 98 7.86 -9.76 16.72
CA PRO A 98 6.52 -10.31 16.53
C PRO A 98 5.62 -9.79 17.63
N ASP A 99 4.60 -9.05 17.24
CA ASP A 99 3.53 -8.70 18.16
C ASP A 99 2.48 -9.81 18.04
N PRO A 100 2.32 -10.64 19.06
CA PRO A 100 1.37 -11.75 18.98
C PRO A 100 -0.08 -11.29 18.87
N ASP A 101 -0.34 -10.02 19.15
CA ASP A 101 -1.68 -9.45 19.03
C ASP A 101 -1.96 -8.87 17.65
N GLN A 102 -0.95 -8.80 16.79
CA GLN A 102 -1.14 -8.32 15.41
C GLN A 102 -1.46 -9.49 14.50
N SER A 103 -2.66 -9.47 13.98
CA SER A 103 -3.04 -10.39 12.91
C SER A 103 -2.28 -10.02 11.64
N PRO A 104 -1.78 -11.01 10.88
CA PRO A 104 -1.27 -10.72 9.54
C PRO A 104 -2.38 -10.15 8.69
N GLY A 105 -2.08 -9.16 7.87
CA GLY A 105 -3.05 -8.51 7.00
C GLY A 105 -3.11 -7.01 7.24
N VAL A 106 -4.30 -6.51 7.51
CA VAL A 106 -4.52 -5.05 7.63
C VAL A 106 -3.87 -4.52 8.90
N PRO A 107 -2.91 -3.59 8.80
CA PRO A 107 -2.31 -2.98 9.99
C PRO A 107 -3.28 -2.03 10.68
N SER A 108 -3.05 -1.84 11.98
CA SER A 108 -3.83 -0.85 12.73
C SER A 108 -3.26 0.55 12.46
N PRO A 109 -4.12 1.55 12.26
CA PRO A 109 -3.64 2.93 12.14
C PRO A 109 -3.08 3.40 13.47
N THR A 110 -1.87 3.97 13.43
CA THR A 110 -1.18 4.45 14.63
C THR A 110 -1.21 5.96 14.76
N THR A 111 -1.60 6.67 13.71
CA THR A 111 -1.63 8.13 13.66
C THR A 111 -2.87 8.58 12.91
N PRO A 112 -3.49 9.72 13.30
CA PRO A 112 -4.63 10.24 12.56
C PRO A 112 -4.29 10.44 11.09
N PRO A 113 -5.03 9.81 10.16
CA PRO A 113 -4.69 9.85 8.74
C PRO A 113 -4.70 11.25 8.14
N ASP A 114 -5.58 12.11 8.60
CA ASP A 114 -5.73 13.46 8.05
C ASP A 114 -4.53 14.36 8.25
N THR A 115 -3.59 14.00 9.15
CA THR A 115 -2.36 14.75 9.35
C THR A 115 -1.22 14.28 8.46
N LEU A 116 -1.31 13.04 7.93
CA LEU A 116 -0.19 12.40 7.24
C LEU A 116 -0.44 12.08 5.78
N LEU A 117 -1.67 12.22 5.31
CA LEU A 117 -2.01 12.05 3.91
C LEU A 117 -2.88 13.21 3.45
N PRO A 118 -2.26 14.36 3.11
CA PRO A 118 -3.00 15.55 2.71
C PRO A 118 -3.42 15.54 1.25
N GLY A 119 -4.33 16.44 0.91
CA GLY A 119 -4.62 16.84 -0.45
C GLY A 119 -5.37 15.82 -1.29
N HIS A 120 -4.99 15.74 -2.55
CA HIS A 120 -5.69 14.94 -3.55
C HIS A 120 -5.65 13.44 -3.23
N ALA A 121 -4.50 12.94 -2.79
CA ALA A 121 -4.35 11.52 -2.44
C ALA A 121 -5.34 11.12 -1.35
N ARG A 122 -5.49 11.93 -0.31
CA ARG A 122 -6.44 11.65 0.76
C ARG A 122 -7.88 11.59 0.22
N THR A 123 -8.24 12.51 -0.65
CA THR A 123 -9.58 12.55 -1.23
C THR A 123 -9.89 11.27 -2.01
N VAL A 124 -8.98 10.84 -2.87
CA VAL A 124 -9.17 9.64 -3.69
C VAL A 124 -9.17 8.38 -2.81
N VAL A 125 -8.21 8.26 -1.91
CA VAL A 125 -8.09 7.09 -1.05
C VAL A 125 -9.32 6.95 -0.17
N THR A 126 -9.81 8.03 0.41
CA THR A 126 -11.02 8.02 1.24
C THR A 126 -12.24 7.57 0.43
N ALA A 127 -12.32 7.96 -0.84
CA ALA A 127 -13.45 7.60 -1.69
C ALA A 127 -13.42 6.14 -2.16
N VAL A 128 -12.23 5.59 -2.36
CA VAL A 128 -12.06 4.28 -3.01
C VAL A 128 -11.78 3.15 -2.01
N ALA A 129 -10.93 3.41 -1.01
CA ALA A 129 -10.54 2.38 -0.06
C ALA A 129 -11.63 2.15 0.99
N GLU A 130 -11.82 0.90 1.37
CA GLU A 130 -12.70 0.57 2.50
C GLU A 130 -12.11 1.04 3.83
N ALA A 131 -10.80 0.93 3.95
CA ALA A 131 -10.07 1.40 5.12
C ALA A 131 -8.68 1.84 4.67
N TRP A 132 -8.10 2.79 5.37
CA TRP A 132 -6.74 3.21 5.13
C TRP A 132 -6.15 3.85 6.39
N GLY A 133 -4.84 3.93 6.44
CA GLY A 133 -4.17 4.52 7.59
C GLY A 133 -2.70 4.72 7.33
N VAL A 134 -2.02 5.22 8.35
CA VAL A 134 -0.58 5.45 8.30
C VAL A 134 0.05 4.75 9.50
N ARG A 135 1.07 3.95 9.23
CA ARG A 135 1.89 3.32 10.25
C ARG A 135 3.21 4.07 10.33
N ASP A 136 3.44 4.75 11.45
CA ASP A 136 4.69 5.43 11.71
C ASP A 136 5.70 4.39 12.20
N ARG A 137 6.84 4.28 11.50
CA ARG A 137 7.93 3.39 11.87
C ARG A 137 9.08 4.12 12.56
N GLY A 138 8.80 5.33 13.06
CA GLY A 138 9.80 6.17 13.71
C GLY A 138 10.92 6.55 12.75
N ARG A 139 12.16 6.33 13.16
CA ARG A 139 13.33 6.64 12.33
C ARG A 139 13.44 5.82 11.05
N TYR A 140 12.68 4.74 10.93
CA TYR A 140 12.70 3.88 9.74
C TYR A 140 11.77 4.35 8.63
N GLY A 141 10.98 5.40 8.88
CA GLY A 141 10.07 5.96 7.91
C GLY A 141 8.60 5.74 8.26
N LYS A 142 7.75 5.80 7.26
CA LYS A 142 6.32 5.55 7.44
C LYS A 142 5.79 4.66 6.33
N THR A 143 4.71 3.94 6.62
CA THR A 143 3.95 3.19 5.64
C THR A 143 2.53 3.74 5.59
N VAL A 144 2.08 4.12 4.40
CA VAL A 144 0.67 4.43 4.17
C VAL A 144 0.04 3.20 3.54
N TRP A 145 -1.08 2.75 4.08
CA TRP A 145 -1.75 1.56 3.58
C TRP A 145 -3.21 1.86 3.23
N ALA A 146 -3.74 1.09 2.29
CA ALA A 146 -5.13 1.19 1.87
C ALA A 146 -5.66 -0.19 1.51
N LEU A 147 -6.90 -0.46 1.86
CA LEU A 147 -7.54 -1.74 1.60
C LEU A 147 -8.65 -1.55 0.55
N ALA A 148 -8.49 -2.24 -0.57
CA ALA A 148 -9.54 -2.36 -1.58
C ALA A 148 -10.29 -3.68 -1.36
N THR A 149 -11.60 -3.62 -1.32
CA THR A 149 -12.41 -4.81 -1.07
C THR A 149 -13.30 -5.14 -2.25
N VAL A 150 -13.59 -6.43 -2.39
CA VAL A 150 -14.54 -6.89 -3.38
C VAL A 150 -15.94 -6.53 -2.88
N ALA A 151 -16.77 -5.96 -3.75
CA ALA A 151 -18.15 -5.66 -3.41
C ALA A 151 -18.90 -6.97 -3.11
N PRO A 152 -19.73 -6.96 -2.06
CA PRO A 152 -20.51 -8.15 -1.72
C PRO A 152 -21.51 -8.53 -2.80
#